data_f80d3a71c96a8ef7ef70e3acb6665f32
#
_entry.id   f80d3a71c96a8ef7ef70e3acb6665f32
#
_cell.length_a   1.000
_cell.length_b   1.000
_cell.length_c   1.000
_cell.angle_alpha   90.00
_cell.angle_beta   90.00
_cell.angle_gamma   90.00
#
_symmetry.space_group_name_H-M   'P 1'
#
loop_
_entity.id
_entity.type
_entity.pdbx_description
1 polymer ?
#
loop_
_entity_poly.entity_id
_entity_poly.type
_entity_poly.pdbx_seq_one_letter_code
_entity_poly.pdbx_strand_id
1 'polypeptide(L)'
;MTSRRTFLAALSASAAVSGLRNFASAELGKTIDSIHRESLVRRHNPLITRIDPLAPLSVGNGSFAFTADVTGLQTLGREYENSMPLCTLSQWGWHSRPKPAGLENASLRLTSYDTYGRQVGYHTNSEGQVELFNWLRENPHRLHLGEIGLYQVDEEKEITPNDISEIRQELDLWRGVLSSRFRLGGELVQLTIAAHPDVDVLACTVDSRLVESGRLGVRFRFPYGSSNMQAADWKQAEKPVGR
;
A
#
# COMPACT_ATOMS: atom_id res chain seq x y z
N MET A 1 28.27 -30.55 -16.51
CA MET A 1 27.45 -29.34 -16.27
C MET A 1 27.97 -28.25 -17.20
N THR A 2 27.42 -28.15 -18.38
CA THR A 2 27.81 -27.20 -19.43
C THR A 2 26.90 -26.00 -19.41
N SER A 3 27.49 -24.83 -19.24
CA SER A 3 26.87 -23.54 -19.10
C SER A 3 26.11 -23.12 -20.38
N ARG A 4 24.90 -22.53 -20.21
CA ARG A 4 24.02 -22.00 -21.27
C ARG A 4 24.65 -20.88 -22.13
N ARG A 5 25.89 -20.51 -21.95
CA ARG A 5 26.60 -19.48 -22.70
C ARG A 5 27.38 -19.98 -23.93
N THR A 6 27.46 -21.30 -24.17
CA THR A 6 28.24 -21.87 -25.28
C THR A 6 27.39 -22.24 -26.49
N PHE A 7 26.09 -21.98 -26.51
CA PHE A 7 25.18 -22.34 -27.63
C PHE A 7 24.93 -21.25 -28.66
N LEU A 8 25.47 -20.05 -28.49
CA LEU A 8 25.27 -18.92 -29.40
C LEU A 8 26.50 -18.51 -30.22
N ALA A 9 27.54 -19.32 -30.23
CA ALA A 9 28.82 -19.00 -30.93
C ALA A 9 29.13 -19.90 -32.13
N ALA A 10 28.15 -20.64 -32.68
CA ALA A 10 28.40 -21.56 -33.79
C ALA A 10 27.35 -21.46 -34.90
N LEU A 11 27.15 -20.24 -35.47
CA LEU A 11 26.44 -20.05 -36.74
C LEU A 11 26.94 -18.78 -37.42
N SER A 12 28.21 -18.81 -37.82
CA SER A 12 28.76 -17.87 -38.78
C SER A 12 29.78 -18.57 -39.67
N ALA A 13 29.35 -19.24 -40.71
CA ALA A 13 30.18 -19.50 -41.88
C ALA A 13 29.33 -19.79 -43.12
N SER A 14 29.46 -18.89 -44.08
CA SER A 14 29.47 -19.11 -45.51
C SER A 14 28.16 -19.44 -46.28
N ALA A 15 27.63 -18.44 -47.01
CA ALA A 15 27.39 -18.61 -48.44
C ALA A 15 27.29 -17.24 -49.11
N ALA A 16 28.33 -16.89 -49.85
CA ALA A 16 28.30 -15.86 -50.85
C ALA A 16 27.48 -16.37 -52.06
N VAL A 17 26.38 -15.68 -52.39
CA VAL A 17 25.80 -15.75 -53.74
C VAL A 17 25.53 -14.31 -54.18
N SER A 18 26.27 -13.93 -55.19
CA SER A 18 26.20 -12.69 -55.94
C SER A 18 24.88 -12.62 -56.75
N GLY A 19 24.21 -11.48 -56.64
CA GLY A 19 23.36 -11.01 -57.72
C GLY A 19 21.89 -11.22 -57.53
N LEU A 20 21.23 -10.15 -57.06
CA LEU A 20 19.96 -9.66 -57.60
C LEU A 20 19.79 -8.20 -57.16
N ARG A 21 19.72 -7.38 -58.19
CA ARG A 21 19.61 -5.92 -58.11
C ARG A 21 18.22 -5.51 -57.65
N ASN A 22 18.21 -4.45 -56.88
CA ASN A 22 17.14 -3.45 -56.79
C ASN A 22 15.75 -3.98 -56.44
N PHE A 23 15.51 -4.25 -55.17
CA PHE A 23 14.20 -3.95 -54.62
C PHE A 23 14.35 -2.69 -53.77
N ALA A 24 13.54 -1.71 -54.12
CA ALA A 24 13.43 -0.45 -53.42
C ALA A 24 13.32 -0.73 -51.89
N SER A 25 14.28 -0.18 -51.17
CA SER A 25 14.17 -0.05 -49.73
C SER A 25 13.01 0.90 -49.45
N ALA A 26 11.80 0.37 -49.44
CA ALA A 26 10.71 1.08 -48.80
C ALA A 26 11.12 1.28 -47.34
N GLU A 27 11.39 2.52 -46.99
CA GLU A 27 11.60 2.98 -45.63
C GLU A 27 10.47 2.46 -44.73
N LEU A 28 10.66 1.32 -44.10
CA LEU A 28 9.92 0.95 -42.93
C LEU A 28 10.56 1.63 -41.73
N GLY A 29 10.75 2.92 -41.85
CA GLY A 29 11.02 3.84 -40.74
C GLY A 29 9.74 4.19 -40.01
N LYS A 30 8.93 3.21 -39.64
CA LYS A 30 8.03 3.40 -38.52
C LYS A 30 8.93 3.40 -37.30
N THR A 31 9.32 4.59 -36.88
CA THR A 31 9.70 4.82 -35.46
C THR A 31 8.61 4.15 -34.65
N ILE A 32 8.95 3.02 -34.05
CA ILE A 32 8.12 2.46 -33.00
C ILE A 32 8.16 3.54 -31.93
N ASP A 33 7.06 4.30 -31.85
CA ASP A 33 6.89 5.30 -30.79
C ASP A 33 7.18 4.59 -29.49
N SER A 34 8.30 4.91 -28.86
CA SER A 34 8.69 4.27 -27.62
C SER A 34 7.60 4.59 -26.61
N ILE A 35 6.97 3.56 -26.07
CA ILE A 35 5.91 3.72 -25.08
C ILE A 35 6.51 4.45 -23.87
N HIS A 36 6.09 5.68 -23.66
CA HIS A 36 6.48 6.48 -22.50
C HIS A 36 5.74 5.98 -21.23
N ARG A 37 6.25 4.89 -20.65
CA ARG A 37 5.62 4.20 -19.49
C ARG A 37 5.35 5.13 -18.33
N GLU A 38 6.27 6.03 -18.01
CA GLU A 38 6.08 7.00 -16.93
C GLU A 38 4.85 7.87 -17.18
N SER A 39 4.69 8.45 -18.37
CA SER A 39 3.53 9.27 -18.67
C SER A 39 2.22 8.49 -18.67
N LEU A 40 2.26 7.21 -19.05
CA LEU A 40 1.10 6.31 -18.95
C LEU A 40 0.68 6.07 -17.50
N VAL A 41 1.65 5.77 -16.62
CA VAL A 41 1.38 5.53 -15.20
C VAL A 41 0.89 6.80 -14.51
N ARG A 42 1.56 7.94 -14.73
CA ARG A 42 1.22 9.22 -14.11
C ARG A 42 -0.18 9.74 -14.43
N ARG A 43 -0.77 9.33 -15.56
CA ARG A 43 -2.18 9.65 -15.88
C ARG A 43 -3.18 9.05 -14.89
N HIS A 44 -2.77 8.05 -14.14
CA HIS A 44 -3.59 7.33 -13.16
C HIS A 44 -3.24 7.68 -11.71
N ASN A 45 -2.43 8.72 -11.49
CA ASN A 45 -2.16 9.20 -10.14
C ASN A 45 -3.48 9.53 -9.44
N PRO A 46 -3.79 8.88 -8.31
CA PRO A 46 -4.97 9.21 -7.54
C PRO A 46 -4.82 10.60 -6.92
N LEU A 47 -5.89 11.38 -6.99
CA LEU A 47 -6.00 12.70 -6.40
C LEU A 47 -7.20 12.72 -5.44
N ILE A 48 -6.93 12.99 -4.16
CA ILE A 48 -7.93 13.06 -3.10
C ILE A 48 -8.08 14.52 -2.65
N THR A 49 -9.31 15.01 -2.58
CA THR A 49 -9.63 16.38 -2.18
C THR A 49 -10.60 16.48 -1.01
N ARG A 50 -10.99 15.34 -0.46
CA ARG A 50 -11.89 15.22 0.70
C ARG A 50 -11.52 14.01 1.53
N ILE A 51 -11.97 13.97 2.77
CA ILE A 51 -11.87 12.77 3.59
C ILE A 51 -12.83 11.71 3.02
N ASP A 52 -12.28 10.56 2.69
CA ASP A 52 -13.04 9.39 2.25
C ASP A 52 -12.50 8.15 2.96
N PRO A 53 -13.20 7.65 3.99
CA PRO A 53 -12.75 6.51 4.76
C PRO A 53 -12.65 5.20 3.98
N LEU A 54 -13.20 5.14 2.75
CA LEU A 54 -13.08 3.98 1.87
C LEU A 54 -11.93 4.07 0.87
N ALA A 55 -11.24 5.21 0.81
CA ALA A 55 -10.20 5.48 -0.19
C ALA A 55 -8.90 6.04 0.41
N PRO A 56 -8.34 5.47 1.50
CA PRO A 56 -7.01 5.87 1.97
C PRO A 56 -5.94 5.47 0.92
N LEU A 57 -4.86 6.25 0.86
CA LEU A 57 -3.73 5.94 -0.01
C LEU A 57 -2.61 5.27 0.79
N SER A 58 -1.80 4.46 0.10
CA SER A 58 -0.71 3.73 0.74
C SER A 58 0.60 3.91 -0.01
N VAL A 59 1.69 3.91 0.74
CA VAL A 59 3.06 3.75 0.24
C VAL A 59 3.68 2.49 0.82
N GLY A 60 4.62 1.88 0.11
CA GLY A 60 5.25 0.66 0.57
C GLY A 60 6.29 0.14 -0.42
N ASN A 61 6.96 -0.95 -0.05
CA ASN A 61 8.02 -1.58 -0.86
C ASN A 61 7.75 -3.07 -1.16
N GLY A 62 6.52 -3.55 -0.89
CA GLY A 62 6.15 -4.95 -1.04
C GLY A 62 6.32 -5.79 0.22
N SER A 63 7.22 -5.42 1.14
CA SER A 63 7.40 -6.06 2.45
C SER A 63 6.83 -5.20 3.58
N PHE A 64 6.89 -3.90 3.42
CA PHE A 64 6.38 -2.87 4.32
C PHE A 64 5.28 -2.07 3.62
N ALA A 65 4.25 -1.67 4.37
CA ALA A 65 3.17 -0.82 3.90
C ALA A 65 2.73 0.17 5.00
N PHE A 66 2.49 1.40 4.59
CA PHE A 66 1.95 2.47 5.41
C PHE A 66 0.74 3.08 4.71
N THR A 67 -0.44 2.98 5.34
CA THR A 67 -1.68 3.56 4.82
C THR A 67 -1.93 4.90 5.51
N ALA A 68 -2.12 5.94 4.72
CA ALA A 68 -2.28 7.31 5.19
C ALA A 68 -3.68 7.85 4.93
N ASP A 69 -4.16 8.71 5.83
CA ASP A 69 -5.30 9.58 5.58
C ASP A 69 -4.91 10.79 4.72
N VAL A 70 -5.84 11.71 4.52
CA VAL A 70 -5.64 12.91 3.70
C VAL A 70 -4.59 13.88 4.22
N THR A 71 -4.17 13.75 5.48
CA THR A 71 -3.06 14.55 6.03
C THR A 71 -1.70 14.05 5.58
N GLY A 72 -1.65 12.82 5.04
CA GLY A 72 -0.42 12.14 4.64
C GLY A 72 0.17 11.26 5.73
N LEU A 73 -0.35 11.31 6.95
CA LEU A 73 -0.02 10.41 8.04
C LEU A 73 -1.29 9.65 8.49
N GLN A 74 -1.36 9.23 9.74
CA GLN A 74 -2.52 8.53 10.34
C GLN A 74 -3.14 9.40 11.42
N THR A 75 -3.37 10.68 11.08
CA THR A 75 -3.86 11.69 12.01
C THR A 75 -5.33 11.48 12.37
N LEU A 76 -6.13 11.10 11.37
CA LEU A 76 -7.58 10.94 11.46
C LEU A 76 -7.98 9.47 11.61
N GLY A 77 -7.18 8.64 12.26
CA GLY A 77 -7.39 7.19 12.34
C GLY A 77 -8.80 6.76 12.75
N ARG A 78 -9.45 7.53 13.65
CA ARG A 78 -10.82 7.25 14.11
C ARG A 78 -11.86 7.28 13.00
N GLU A 79 -11.68 8.15 12.00
CA GLU A 79 -12.61 8.26 10.87
C GLU A 79 -12.57 7.02 9.97
N TYR A 80 -11.44 6.31 9.97
CA TYR A 80 -11.21 5.14 9.12
C TYR A 80 -11.45 3.81 9.85
N GLU A 81 -11.57 3.81 11.18
CA GLU A 81 -11.60 2.59 12.02
C GLU A 81 -12.71 1.59 11.62
N ASN A 82 -13.88 2.09 11.26
CA ASN A 82 -15.03 1.26 10.88
C ASN A 82 -15.17 1.03 9.36
N SER A 83 -14.21 1.47 8.57
CA SER A 83 -14.21 1.36 7.11
C SER A 83 -12.93 0.67 6.62
N MET A 84 -11.93 1.45 6.22
CA MET A 84 -10.60 0.98 5.83
C MET A 84 -9.59 1.43 6.89
N PRO A 85 -9.32 0.63 7.94
CA PRO A 85 -8.40 1.02 9.00
C PRO A 85 -7.03 1.39 8.46
N LEU A 86 -6.48 2.50 8.95
CA LEU A 86 -5.12 2.90 8.61
C LEU A 86 -4.14 1.99 9.33
N CYS A 87 -3.21 1.41 8.59
CA CYS A 87 -2.27 0.44 9.14
C CYS A 87 -0.83 0.74 8.77
N THR A 88 0.07 0.38 9.67
CA THR A 88 1.51 0.27 9.43
C THR A 88 1.87 -1.20 9.58
N LEU A 89 2.22 -1.87 8.49
CA LEU A 89 2.42 -3.32 8.45
C LEU A 89 3.78 -3.67 7.86
N SER A 90 4.40 -4.72 8.39
CA SER A 90 5.58 -5.34 7.79
C SER A 90 5.49 -6.85 7.79
N GLN A 91 6.24 -7.49 6.91
CA GLN A 91 6.26 -8.96 6.82
C GLN A 91 6.84 -9.64 8.06
N TRP A 92 7.70 -9.00 8.84
CA TRP A 92 8.27 -9.56 10.06
C TRP A 92 7.32 -9.46 11.27
N GLY A 93 6.40 -8.48 11.25
CA GLY A 93 5.41 -8.27 12.32
C GLY A 93 4.17 -9.13 12.10
N TRP A 94 4.28 -10.45 12.18
CA TRP A 94 3.16 -11.37 11.94
C TRP A 94 3.10 -12.49 12.97
N HIS A 95 1.94 -13.12 13.07
CA HIS A 95 1.73 -14.35 13.81
C HIS A 95 0.81 -15.31 13.06
N SER A 96 0.78 -16.55 13.52
CA SER A 96 -0.18 -17.56 13.11
C SER A 96 -0.73 -18.28 14.34
N ARG A 97 -1.92 -18.85 14.20
CA ARG A 97 -2.57 -19.65 15.24
C ARG A 97 -3.04 -20.98 14.65
N PRO A 98 -3.12 -22.04 15.50
CA PRO A 98 -3.63 -23.32 15.04
C PRO A 98 -5.07 -23.18 14.54
N LYS A 99 -5.47 -24.12 13.69
CA LYS A 99 -6.86 -24.23 13.23
C LYS A 99 -7.78 -24.42 14.42
N PRO A 100 -9.00 -23.87 14.42
CA PRO A 100 -9.95 -24.06 15.51
C PRO A 100 -10.23 -25.53 15.79
N ALA A 101 -10.41 -25.89 17.06
CA ALA A 101 -10.69 -27.26 17.47
C ALA A 101 -11.97 -27.80 16.80
N GLY A 102 -11.89 -29.03 16.32
CA GLY A 102 -12.99 -29.66 15.57
C GLY A 102 -13.05 -29.29 14.08
N LEU A 103 -12.21 -28.36 13.63
CA LEU A 103 -12.14 -27.93 12.21
C LEU A 103 -10.82 -28.33 11.53
N GLU A 104 -10.01 -29.18 12.13
CA GLU A 104 -8.65 -29.51 11.68
C GLU A 104 -8.65 -29.99 10.22
N ASN A 105 -9.63 -30.80 9.83
CA ASN A 105 -9.78 -31.34 8.48
C ASN A 105 -10.82 -30.60 7.64
N ALA A 106 -11.43 -29.52 8.14
CA ALA A 106 -12.45 -28.79 7.42
C ALA A 106 -11.86 -27.98 6.27
N SER A 107 -12.58 -27.93 5.16
CA SER A 107 -12.31 -27.07 4.00
C SER A 107 -13.41 -26.03 3.89
N LEU A 108 -13.04 -24.82 3.48
CA LEU A 108 -14.01 -23.76 3.24
C LEU A 108 -14.88 -24.10 2.02
N ARG A 109 -16.20 -23.99 2.16
CA ARG A 109 -17.13 -24.11 1.05
C ARG A 109 -17.02 -22.86 0.17
N LEU A 110 -16.86 -23.08 -1.13
CA LEU A 110 -16.76 -22.00 -2.09
C LEU A 110 -18.15 -21.60 -2.60
N THR A 111 -18.34 -20.31 -2.85
CA THR A 111 -19.47 -19.81 -3.61
C THR A 111 -19.12 -19.86 -5.09
N SER A 112 -19.96 -20.53 -5.88
CA SER A 112 -19.73 -20.66 -7.32
C SER A 112 -20.29 -19.46 -8.08
N TYR A 113 -19.49 -18.91 -8.98
CA TYR A 113 -19.85 -17.81 -9.87
C TYR A 113 -19.64 -18.22 -11.33
N ASP A 114 -20.58 -17.84 -12.19
CA ASP A 114 -20.36 -17.93 -13.62
C ASP A 114 -19.32 -16.91 -14.06
N THR A 115 -18.25 -17.38 -14.69
CA THR A 115 -17.17 -16.56 -15.20
C THR A 115 -16.98 -16.88 -16.69
N TYR A 116 -17.68 -16.16 -17.53
CA TYR A 116 -17.67 -16.35 -18.98
C TYR A 116 -17.99 -17.80 -19.40
N GLY A 117 -19.08 -18.35 -18.85
CA GLY A 117 -19.54 -19.73 -19.13
C GLY A 117 -18.80 -20.82 -18.37
N ARG A 118 -17.91 -20.47 -17.43
CA ARG A 118 -17.21 -21.41 -16.55
C ARG A 118 -17.57 -21.16 -15.10
N GLN A 119 -17.98 -22.17 -14.37
CA GLN A 119 -18.23 -22.10 -12.93
C GLN A 119 -16.92 -22.07 -12.17
N VAL A 120 -16.68 -21.00 -11.40
CA VAL A 120 -15.46 -20.80 -10.58
C VAL A 120 -15.87 -20.57 -9.15
N GLY A 121 -15.28 -21.31 -8.22
CA GLY A 121 -15.51 -21.16 -6.78
C GLY A 121 -14.62 -20.11 -6.14
N TYR A 122 -15.21 -19.23 -5.33
CA TYR A 122 -14.52 -18.19 -4.57
C TYR A 122 -14.88 -18.23 -3.09
N HIS A 123 -13.95 -17.80 -2.23
CA HIS A 123 -14.13 -17.65 -0.78
C HIS A 123 -14.84 -16.33 -0.44
N THR A 124 -16.08 -16.16 -0.84
CA THR A 124 -16.81 -14.88 -0.68
C THR A 124 -17.91 -14.93 0.38
N ASN A 125 -18.27 -16.14 0.88
CA ASN A 125 -19.36 -16.32 1.83
C ASN A 125 -18.87 -17.02 3.10
N SER A 126 -19.17 -16.40 4.25
CA SER A 126 -18.88 -16.95 5.58
C SER A 126 -20.05 -17.69 6.23
N GLU A 127 -21.24 -17.69 5.61
CA GLU A 127 -22.46 -18.25 6.19
C GLU A 127 -22.32 -19.74 6.51
N GLY A 128 -22.59 -20.11 7.77
CA GLY A 128 -22.44 -21.46 8.29
C GLY A 128 -20.99 -21.97 8.36
N GLN A 129 -19.98 -21.08 8.24
CA GLN A 129 -18.56 -21.41 8.31
C GLN A 129 -17.71 -20.22 8.81
N VAL A 130 -18.29 -19.34 9.62
CA VAL A 130 -17.70 -18.06 10.05
C VAL A 130 -16.35 -18.26 10.74
N GLU A 131 -16.23 -19.24 11.62
CA GLU A 131 -15.01 -19.51 12.37
C GLU A 131 -13.85 -19.90 11.46
N LEU A 132 -14.06 -20.83 10.54
CA LEU A 132 -13.06 -21.26 9.56
C LEU A 132 -12.71 -20.13 8.59
N PHE A 133 -13.72 -19.36 8.15
CA PHE A 133 -13.55 -18.23 7.25
C PHE A 133 -12.68 -17.14 7.89
N ASN A 134 -12.96 -16.76 9.14
CA ASN A 134 -12.18 -15.78 9.87
C ASN A 134 -10.77 -16.29 10.17
N TRP A 135 -10.63 -17.55 10.58
CA TRP A 135 -9.32 -18.16 10.78
C TRP A 135 -8.41 -18.05 9.53
N LEU A 136 -8.96 -18.35 8.34
CA LEU A 136 -8.21 -18.22 7.08
C LEU A 136 -7.83 -16.76 6.76
N ARG A 137 -8.70 -15.81 7.05
CA ARG A 137 -8.44 -14.39 6.81
C ARG A 137 -7.41 -13.80 7.77
N GLU A 138 -7.34 -14.34 8.97
CA GLU A 138 -6.48 -13.87 10.06
C GLU A 138 -5.19 -14.71 10.20
N ASN A 139 -4.85 -15.57 9.21
CA ASN A 139 -3.76 -16.51 9.40
C ASN A 139 -3.02 -16.84 8.08
N PRO A 140 -1.76 -16.44 7.90
CA PRO A 140 -0.98 -15.63 8.84
C PRO A 140 -1.51 -14.21 8.95
N HIS A 141 -1.39 -13.60 10.12
CA HIS A 141 -1.94 -12.31 10.43
C HIS A 141 -0.82 -11.28 10.63
N ARG A 142 -0.90 -10.15 9.94
CA ARG A 142 0.03 -9.03 10.13
C ARG A 142 -0.42 -8.20 11.30
N LEU A 143 0.52 -7.88 12.20
CA LEU A 143 0.27 -7.01 13.32
C LEU A 143 0.42 -5.55 12.92
N HIS A 144 -0.43 -4.70 13.45
CA HIS A 144 -0.31 -3.25 13.30
C HIS A 144 0.87 -2.76 14.15
N LEU A 145 1.89 -2.20 13.51
CA LEU A 145 3.14 -1.81 14.18
C LEU A 145 3.02 -0.50 14.97
N GLY A 146 2.05 0.34 14.63
CA GLY A 146 1.82 1.62 15.29
C GLY A 146 1.28 2.67 14.33
N GLU A 147 0.74 3.73 14.89
CA GLU A 147 0.27 4.91 14.19
C GLU A 147 1.27 6.06 14.28
N ILE A 148 1.40 6.80 13.19
CA ILE A 148 2.14 8.06 13.11
C ILE A 148 1.14 9.12 12.68
N GLY A 149 0.88 10.11 13.50
CA GLY A 149 -0.08 11.17 13.21
C GLY A 149 0.42 12.56 13.61
N LEU A 150 -0.21 13.58 13.07
CA LEU A 150 0.00 14.96 13.50
C LEU A 150 -0.77 15.24 14.80
N TYR A 151 -0.26 16.18 15.59
CA TYR A 151 -0.81 16.56 16.87
C TYR A 151 -0.64 18.04 17.13
N GLN A 152 -1.67 18.74 17.61
CA GLN A 152 -1.60 20.15 18.01
C GLN A 152 -1.00 20.23 19.41
N VAL A 153 0.23 20.71 19.48
CA VAL A 153 1.01 20.73 20.74
C VAL A 153 0.53 21.82 21.68
N ASP A 154 0.21 22.99 21.16
CA ASP A 154 -0.21 24.16 21.93
C ASP A 154 -1.60 23.99 22.58
N GLU A 155 -2.48 23.21 21.96
CA GLU A 155 -3.82 22.92 22.48
C GLU A 155 -3.91 21.56 23.19
N GLU A 156 -2.82 20.78 23.18
CA GLU A 156 -2.81 19.38 23.63
C GLU A 156 -3.98 18.57 23.03
N LYS A 157 -4.28 18.81 21.75
CA LYS A 157 -5.50 18.35 21.11
C LYS A 157 -5.21 17.45 19.90
N GLU A 158 -6.03 16.43 19.74
CA GLU A 158 -6.11 15.65 18.51
C GLU A 158 -6.75 16.48 17.38
N ILE A 159 -6.17 16.40 16.19
CA ILE A 159 -6.72 17.03 14.98
C ILE A 159 -7.93 16.21 14.53
N THR A 160 -9.01 16.90 14.22
CA THR A 160 -10.27 16.32 13.73
C THR A 160 -10.56 16.77 12.29
N PRO A 161 -11.52 16.13 11.59
CA PRO A 161 -11.95 16.57 10.27
C PRO A 161 -12.36 18.05 10.18
N ASN A 162 -12.90 18.61 11.26
CA ASN A 162 -13.35 19.99 11.29
C ASN A 162 -12.20 21.02 11.40
N ASP A 163 -11.01 20.57 11.79
CA ASP A 163 -9.85 21.44 11.94
C ASP A 163 -9.11 21.65 10.61
N ILE A 164 -9.40 20.82 9.59
CA ILE A 164 -8.67 20.84 8.30
C ILE A 164 -9.57 21.28 7.13
N SER A 165 -8.96 21.94 6.16
CA SER A 165 -9.63 22.41 4.95
C SER A 165 -8.66 22.46 3.76
N GLU A 166 -9.15 22.75 2.56
CA GLU A 166 -8.38 22.85 1.31
C GLU A 166 -7.49 21.63 1.06
N ILE A 167 -8.06 20.44 1.26
CA ILE A 167 -7.36 19.15 1.15
C ILE A 167 -6.98 18.89 -0.31
N ARG A 168 -5.71 18.54 -0.53
CA ARG A 168 -5.19 17.97 -1.77
C ARG A 168 -4.12 16.94 -1.45
N GLN A 169 -4.38 15.69 -1.77
CA GLN A 169 -3.43 14.60 -1.64
C GLN A 169 -3.27 13.89 -2.98
N GLU A 170 -2.04 13.63 -3.38
CA GLU A 170 -1.72 12.98 -4.64
C GLU A 170 -0.63 11.92 -4.43
N LEU A 171 -0.85 10.73 -4.98
CA LEU A 171 0.15 9.67 -5.02
C LEU A 171 0.77 9.62 -6.42
N ASP A 172 2.06 9.95 -6.52
CA ASP A 172 2.85 9.70 -7.72
C ASP A 172 3.15 8.18 -7.83
N LEU A 173 2.35 7.49 -8.62
CA LEU A 173 2.45 6.03 -8.79
C LEU A 173 3.78 5.60 -9.42
N TRP A 174 4.43 6.46 -10.20
CA TRP A 174 5.71 6.15 -10.80
C TRP A 174 6.86 6.18 -9.80
N ARG A 175 6.81 7.13 -8.87
CA ARG A 175 7.87 7.35 -7.87
C ARG A 175 7.57 6.71 -6.52
N GLY A 176 6.33 6.30 -6.26
CA GLY A 176 5.89 5.83 -4.95
C GLY A 176 5.91 6.92 -3.88
N VAL A 177 5.66 8.17 -4.27
CA VAL A 177 5.69 9.34 -3.38
C VAL A 177 4.29 9.87 -3.17
N LEU A 178 3.86 9.96 -1.91
CA LEU A 178 2.61 10.55 -1.49
C LEU A 178 2.85 11.99 -1.03
N SER A 179 2.14 12.94 -1.63
CA SER A 179 2.18 14.35 -1.29
C SER A 179 0.81 14.78 -0.76
N SER A 180 0.78 15.40 0.40
CA SER A 180 -0.44 15.94 1.02
C SER A 180 -0.28 17.42 1.30
N ARG A 181 -1.36 18.17 1.04
CA ARG A 181 -1.45 19.59 1.32
C ARG A 181 -2.85 19.89 1.86
N PHE A 182 -2.91 20.63 2.96
CA PHE A 182 -4.17 21.07 3.58
C PHE A 182 -3.94 22.32 4.43
N ARG A 183 -5.03 22.94 4.92
CA ARG A 183 -4.93 23.97 5.96
C ARG A 183 -5.38 23.42 7.29
N LEU A 184 -4.62 23.79 8.34
CA LEU A 184 -4.93 23.54 9.74
C LEU A 184 -5.03 24.87 10.46
N GLY A 185 -6.21 25.22 10.94
CA GLY A 185 -6.43 26.53 11.58
C GLY A 185 -6.08 27.74 10.67
N GLY A 186 -6.23 27.58 9.35
CA GLY A 186 -5.90 28.58 8.35
C GLY A 186 -4.45 28.56 7.86
N GLU A 187 -3.52 27.91 8.57
CA GLU A 187 -2.13 27.76 8.17
C GLU A 187 -1.93 26.60 7.20
N LEU A 188 -1.06 26.79 6.23
CA LEU A 188 -0.73 25.73 5.26
C LEU A 188 0.17 24.67 5.90
N VAL A 189 -0.19 23.40 5.64
CA VAL A 189 0.61 22.24 6.03
C VAL A 189 0.85 21.40 4.78
N GLN A 190 2.11 21.04 4.52
CA GLN A 190 2.51 20.21 3.39
C GLN A 190 3.35 19.03 3.88
N LEU A 191 3.04 17.86 3.40
CA LEU A 191 3.77 16.63 3.71
C LEU A 191 4.19 15.93 2.42
N THR A 192 5.36 15.32 2.47
CA THR A 192 5.81 14.38 1.44
C THR A 192 6.30 13.11 2.11
N ILE A 193 5.81 11.97 1.65
CA ILE A 193 6.03 10.67 2.27
C ILE A 193 6.45 9.66 1.22
N ALA A 194 7.44 8.83 1.55
CA ALA A 194 7.86 7.70 0.73
C ALA A 194 8.35 6.55 1.62
N ALA A 195 8.12 5.32 1.18
CA ALA A 195 8.75 4.15 1.76
C ALA A 195 10.10 3.91 1.08
N HIS A 196 11.09 3.48 1.86
CA HIS A 196 12.38 3.07 1.29
C HIS A 196 12.19 1.79 0.46
N PRO A 197 12.86 1.64 -0.72
CA PRO A 197 12.63 0.51 -1.60
C PRO A 197 13.07 -0.85 -1.03
N ASP A 198 14.10 -0.88 -0.17
CA ASP A 198 14.73 -2.13 0.25
C ASP A 198 14.62 -2.43 1.76
N VAL A 199 14.24 -1.44 2.58
CA VAL A 199 14.14 -1.59 4.03
C VAL A 199 12.85 -0.98 4.57
N ASP A 200 12.39 -1.44 5.72
CA ASP A 200 11.15 -1.01 6.37
C ASP A 200 11.33 0.37 7.03
N VAL A 201 11.47 1.37 6.21
CA VAL A 201 11.64 2.77 6.61
C VAL A 201 10.64 3.65 5.88
N LEU A 202 9.94 4.48 6.63
CA LEU A 202 9.11 5.57 6.13
C LEU A 202 9.87 6.88 6.28
N ALA A 203 10.09 7.59 5.17
CA ALA A 203 10.58 8.96 5.18
C ALA A 203 9.41 9.93 5.08
N CYS A 204 9.40 10.96 5.93
CA CYS A 204 8.39 11.99 5.94
C CYS A 204 9.03 13.36 6.10
N THR A 205 8.62 14.32 5.28
CA THR A 205 8.90 15.74 5.49
C THR A 205 7.62 16.47 5.81
N VAL A 206 7.65 17.39 6.76
CA VAL A 206 6.54 18.27 7.13
C VAL A 206 7.01 19.71 7.01
N ASP A 207 6.33 20.47 6.15
CA ASP A 207 6.60 21.90 5.94
C ASP A 207 5.37 22.72 6.37
N SER A 208 5.52 23.52 7.40
CA SER A 208 4.50 24.42 7.93
C SER A 208 5.07 25.40 8.96
N ARG A 209 4.56 26.62 8.98
CA ARG A 209 4.84 27.59 10.05
C ARG A 209 4.41 27.07 11.43
N LEU A 210 3.44 26.16 11.50
CA LEU A 210 3.02 25.53 12.74
C LEU A 210 4.11 24.64 13.35
N VAL A 211 4.93 23.98 12.52
CA VAL A 211 6.09 23.21 12.96
C VAL A 211 7.20 24.16 13.45
N GLU A 212 7.50 25.20 12.68
CA GLU A 212 8.51 26.20 13.05
C GLU A 212 8.20 26.89 14.38
N SER A 213 6.92 27.13 14.66
CA SER A 213 6.46 27.73 15.93
C SER A 213 6.27 26.74 17.08
N GLY A 214 6.50 25.43 16.86
CA GLY A 214 6.30 24.40 17.87
C GLY A 214 4.84 24.05 18.16
N ARG A 215 3.88 24.54 17.36
CA ARG A 215 2.44 24.32 17.56
C ARG A 215 1.95 23.02 16.96
N LEU A 216 2.66 22.48 15.97
CA LEU A 216 2.35 21.20 15.31
C LEU A 216 3.51 20.23 15.54
N GLY A 217 3.20 19.06 16.04
CA GLY A 217 4.13 17.96 16.28
C GLY A 217 3.68 16.66 15.63
N VAL A 218 4.50 15.63 15.77
CA VAL A 218 4.21 14.27 15.34
C VAL A 218 4.01 13.40 16.57
N ARG A 219 2.94 12.63 16.58
CA ARG A 219 2.60 11.67 17.63
C ARG A 219 2.79 10.25 17.13
N PHE A 220 3.37 9.41 17.96
CA PHE A 220 3.45 7.97 17.77
C PHE A 220 2.53 7.27 18.78
N ARG A 221 1.77 6.28 18.31
CA ARG A 221 0.94 5.43 19.15
C ARG A 221 1.23 3.98 18.81
N PHE A 222 1.36 3.14 19.83
CA PHE A 222 1.63 1.72 19.66
C PHE A 222 0.50 0.92 20.28
N PRO A 223 -0.23 0.09 19.51
CA PRO A 223 -1.27 -0.77 20.06
C PRO A 223 -0.66 -2.02 20.71
N TYR A 224 -1.42 -2.68 21.55
CA TYR A 224 -1.13 -4.06 21.86
C TYR A 224 -1.49 -4.95 20.66
N GLY A 225 -0.63 -5.94 20.34
CA GLY A 225 -0.88 -6.87 19.25
C GLY A 225 -2.14 -7.71 19.51
N SER A 226 -3.01 -7.81 18.53
CA SER A 226 -4.27 -8.54 18.62
C SER A 226 -4.46 -9.48 17.44
N SER A 227 -5.14 -10.61 17.69
CA SER A 227 -5.54 -11.54 16.65
C SER A 227 -6.86 -11.14 15.92
N ASN A 228 -7.45 -10.02 16.27
CA ASN A 228 -8.63 -9.51 15.57
C ASN A 228 -8.29 -8.99 14.16
N MET A 229 -9.29 -8.69 13.35
CA MET A 229 -9.11 -8.24 11.97
C MET A 229 -8.29 -6.96 11.82
N GLN A 230 -8.29 -6.09 12.82
CA GLN A 230 -7.53 -4.83 12.82
C GLN A 230 -6.08 -5.01 13.26
N ALA A 231 -5.73 -6.21 13.76
CA ALA A 231 -4.38 -6.55 14.22
C ALA A 231 -3.86 -5.68 15.38
N ALA A 232 -4.75 -4.95 16.04
CA ALA A 232 -4.43 -3.96 17.06
C ALA A 232 -5.48 -3.95 18.17
N ASP A 233 -5.04 -3.78 19.41
CA ASP A 233 -5.88 -3.46 20.57
C ASP A 233 -5.44 -2.13 21.16
N TRP A 234 -6.14 -1.07 20.78
CA TRP A 234 -5.89 0.29 21.24
C TRP A 234 -6.35 0.56 22.66
N LYS A 235 -7.25 -0.29 23.22
CA LYS A 235 -7.79 -0.14 24.57
C LYS A 235 -6.86 -0.70 25.63
N GLN A 236 -5.94 -1.56 25.26
CA GLN A 236 -5.03 -2.25 26.16
C GLN A 236 -3.56 -2.04 25.79
N ALA A 237 -3.24 -0.88 25.25
CA ALA A 237 -1.89 -0.51 24.82
C ALA A 237 -0.84 -0.60 25.95
N GLU A 238 -1.28 -0.50 27.22
CA GLU A 238 -0.44 -0.61 28.42
C GLU A 238 -0.19 -2.06 28.90
N LYS A 239 -0.77 -3.06 28.24
CA LYS A 239 -0.46 -4.45 28.59
C LYS A 239 1.03 -4.72 28.43
N PRO A 240 1.68 -5.34 29.41
CA PRO A 240 3.10 -5.65 29.31
C PRO A 240 3.35 -6.55 28.10
N VAL A 241 4.25 -6.12 27.25
CA VAL A 241 4.77 -6.91 26.13
C VAL A 241 5.64 -8.00 26.72
N GLY A 242 5.08 -9.19 26.87
CA GLY A 242 5.80 -10.42 27.10
C GLY A 242 6.63 -10.51 28.40
N ARG A 243 6.68 -11.70 28.91
CA ARG A 243 7.74 -12.15 29.81
C ARG A 243 8.96 -12.58 29.00
#